data_6ac436f00af53856a4c97e78ef7c262f
#
_entry.id   6ac436f00af53856a4c97e78ef7c262f
#
_cell.length_a   1.000
_cell.length_b   1.000
_cell.length_c   1.000
_cell.angle_alpha   90.00
_cell.angle_beta   90.00
_cell.angle_gamma   90.00
#
_symmetry.space_group_name_H-M   'P 1'
#
loop_
_entity.id
_entity.type
_entity.pdbx_description
1 polymer ?
#
loop_
_entity_poly.entity_id
_entity_poly.type
_entity_poly.pdbx_seq_one_letter_code
_entity_poly.pdbx_strand_id
1 'polypeptide(L)'
;MIQYVLTIVFVPFKKTADFSTGCVILHCGSDLFHHSSIKTVDYVVGQGDLTADNLRNFAGSLAAAKNITIDQIFLPADVQRKIDIVEEKLNSSANEFSTRLLENSIKIKKVVNHMCVPLLNTIRFASSHFSWSQPIPKCASIFFIFLFFC
;
A
#
# COMPACT_ATOMS: atom_id res chain seq x y z
N MET A 1 -39.08 -40.75 5.85
CA MET A 1 -38.45 -40.64 4.52
C MET A 1 -38.18 -39.21 4.12
N ILE A 2 -39.10 -38.27 4.27
CA ILE A 2 -38.94 -36.85 3.91
C ILE A 2 -37.81 -36.16 4.72
N GLN A 3 -37.65 -36.49 6.00
CA GLN A 3 -36.65 -35.93 6.89
C GLN A 3 -35.19 -36.29 6.51
N TYR A 4 -34.98 -37.50 5.99
CA TYR A 4 -33.68 -37.95 5.47
C TYR A 4 -33.28 -37.24 4.16
N VAL A 5 -34.23 -37.00 3.27
CA VAL A 5 -34.00 -36.26 2.02
C VAL A 5 -33.65 -34.81 2.30
N LEU A 6 -34.33 -34.15 3.25
CA LEU A 6 -34.05 -32.80 3.70
C LEU A 6 -32.63 -32.71 4.28
N THR A 7 -32.19 -33.65 5.10
CA THR A 7 -30.85 -33.62 5.71
C THR A 7 -29.75 -33.82 4.68
N ILE A 8 -29.93 -34.73 3.71
CA ILE A 8 -28.95 -35.00 2.66
C ILE A 8 -28.80 -33.83 1.69
N VAL A 9 -29.86 -33.08 1.44
CA VAL A 9 -29.81 -31.91 0.52
C VAL A 9 -29.38 -30.63 1.26
N PHE A 10 -29.80 -30.44 2.49
CA PHE A 10 -29.56 -29.19 3.23
C PHE A 10 -28.15 -29.05 3.81
N VAL A 11 -27.53 -30.16 4.24
CA VAL A 11 -26.17 -30.14 4.81
C VAL A 11 -25.10 -29.78 3.80
N PRO A 12 -25.06 -30.32 2.58
CA PRO A 12 -24.11 -29.89 1.57
C PRO A 12 -24.36 -28.46 1.10
N PHE A 13 -25.65 -28.05 1.00
CA PHE A 13 -26.00 -26.68 0.60
C PHE A 13 -25.49 -25.62 1.60
N LYS A 14 -25.60 -25.89 2.91
CA LYS A 14 -25.07 -24.98 3.94
C LYS A 14 -23.56 -24.88 3.87
N LYS A 15 -22.85 -25.98 3.73
CA LYS A 15 -21.38 -25.99 3.59
C LYS A 15 -20.89 -25.27 2.33
N THR A 16 -21.61 -25.37 1.23
CA THR A 16 -21.28 -24.67 -0.02
C THR A 16 -21.53 -23.18 0.08
N ALA A 17 -22.61 -22.76 0.74
CA ALA A 17 -22.90 -21.34 0.96
C ALA A 17 -21.85 -20.70 1.88
N ASP A 18 -21.47 -21.38 2.97
CA ASP A 18 -20.45 -20.91 3.91
C ASP A 18 -19.07 -20.77 3.21
N PHE A 19 -18.68 -21.74 2.39
CA PHE A 19 -17.43 -21.70 1.61
C PHE A 19 -17.45 -20.56 0.59
N SER A 20 -18.53 -20.40 -0.14
CA SER A 20 -18.71 -19.33 -1.13
C SER A 20 -18.61 -17.93 -0.49
N THR A 21 -19.29 -17.73 0.63
CA THR A 21 -19.23 -16.49 1.41
C THR A 21 -17.82 -16.21 1.91
N GLY A 22 -17.11 -17.23 2.40
CA GLY A 22 -15.72 -17.10 2.83
C GLY A 22 -14.79 -16.69 1.69
N CYS A 23 -14.94 -17.27 0.50
CA CYS A 23 -14.16 -16.89 -0.68
C CYS A 23 -14.39 -15.44 -1.11
N VAL A 24 -15.64 -14.96 -1.08
CA VAL A 24 -15.97 -13.56 -1.39
C VAL A 24 -15.32 -12.61 -0.40
N ILE A 25 -15.44 -12.88 0.89
CA ILE A 25 -14.85 -12.03 1.95
C ILE A 25 -13.32 -11.98 1.79
N LEU A 26 -12.68 -13.12 1.54
CA LEU A 26 -11.23 -13.19 1.33
C LEU A 26 -10.80 -12.43 0.08
N HIS A 27 -11.55 -12.55 -1.01
CA HIS A 27 -11.25 -11.85 -2.25
C HIS A 27 -11.35 -10.33 -2.07
N CYS A 28 -12.50 -9.84 -1.60
CA CYS A 28 -12.72 -8.42 -1.38
C CYS A 28 -11.76 -7.85 -0.33
N GLY A 29 -11.51 -8.59 0.75
CA GLY A 29 -10.57 -8.18 1.79
C GLY A 29 -9.13 -8.09 1.28
N SER A 30 -8.70 -9.04 0.44
CA SER A 30 -7.36 -9.04 -0.16
C SER A 30 -7.18 -7.90 -1.16
N ASP A 31 -8.20 -7.62 -1.97
CA ASP A 31 -8.16 -6.53 -2.95
C ASP A 31 -8.14 -5.15 -2.26
N LEU A 32 -9.01 -4.95 -1.27
CA LEU A 32 -9.01 -3.75 -0.43
C LEU A 32 -7.68 -3.55 0.29
N PHE A 33 -7.10 -4.61 0.84
CA PHE A 33 -5.80 -4.56 1.51
C PHE A 33 -4.70 -4.16 0.53
N HIS A 34 -4.66 -4.78 -0.65
CA HIS A 34 -3.69 -4.45 -1.70
C HIS A 34 -3.78 -2.97 -2.08
N HIS A 35 -4.98 -2.51 -2.42
CA HIS A 35 -5.21 -1.12 -2.84
C HIS A 35 -4.90 -0.11 -1.74
N SER A 36 -5.34 -0.37 -0.51
CA SER A 36 -5.06 0.48 0.65
C SER A 36 -3.56 0.52 0.96
N SER A 37 -2.87 -0.61 0.90
CA SER A 37 -1.42 -0.68 1.15
C SER A 37 -0.62 0.12 0.12
N ILE A 38 -0.95 0.01 -1.15
CA ILE A 38 -0.29 0.79 -2.22
C ILE A 38 -0.52 2.29 -2.01
N LYS A 39 -1.76 2.71 -1.76
CA LYS A 39 -2.08 4.12 -1.48
C LYS A 39 -1.35 4.66 -0.25
N THR A 40 -1.25 3.85 0.81
CA THR A 40 -0.53 4.24 2.02
C THR A 40 0.95 4.44 1.74
N VAL A 41 1.57 3.55 0.96
CA VAL A 41 2.97 3.70 0.55
C VAL A 41 3.17 4.97 -0.29
N ASP A 42 2.28 5.24 -1.24
CA ASP A 42 2.35 6.46 -2.07
C ASP A 42 2.19 7.72 -1.24
N TYR A 43 1.28 7.72 -0.27
CA TYR A 43 1.12 8.84 0.67
C TYR A 43 2.38 9.07 1.50
N VAL A 44 2.98 8.01 2.05
CA VAL A 44 4.22 8.11 2.85
C VAL A 44 5.38 8.63 2.00
N VAL A 45 5.50 8.17 0.75
CA VAL A 45 6.51 8.69 -0.18
C VAL A 45 6.29 10.18 -0.44
N GLY A 46 5.07 10.60 -0.73
CA GLY A 46 4.75 12.02 -0.94
C GLY A 46 5.07 12.89 0.27
N GLN A 47 4.77 12.43 1.48
CA GLN A 47 5.12 13.15 2.71
C GLN A 47 6.65 13.19 2.94
N GLY A 48 7.34 12.13 2.58
CA GLY A 48 8.79 12.07 2.68
C GLY A 48 9.48 13.01 1.69
N ASP A 49 9.01 13.10 0.46
CA ASP A 49 9.53 14.04 -0.53
C ASP A 49 9.32 15.51 -0.07
N LEU A 50 8.14 15.85 0.45
CA LEU A 50 7.89 17.15 1.07
C LEU A 50 8.87 17.44 2.23
N THR A 51 9.19 16.43 3.03
CA THR A 51 10.16 16.57 4.11
C THR A 51 11.56 16.82 3.58
N ALA A 52 11.99 16.09 2.53
CA ALA A 52 13.27 16.32 1.87
C ALA A 52 13.38 17.72 1.27
N ASP A 53 12.31 18.21 0.64
CA ASP A 53 12.25 19.57 0.07
C ASP A 53 12.30 20.65 1.17
N ASN A 54 11.62 20.42 2.30
CA ASN A 54 11.72 21.33 3.44
C ASN A 54 13.14 21.40 4.01
N LEU A 55 13.87 20.26 4.05
CA LEU A 55 15.27 20.25 4.48
C LEU A 55 16.16 21.04 3.51
N ARG A 56 15.96 20.90 2.19
CA ARG A 56 16.68 21.66 1.15
C ARG A 56 16.37 23.16 1.25
N ASN A 57 15.09 23.51 1.44
CA ASN A 57 14.67 24.89 1.62
C ASN A 57 15.28 25.52 2.88
N PHE A 58 15.36 24.75 3.96
CA PHE A 58 16.02 25.20 5.19
C PHE A 58 17.53 25.40 4.98
N ALA A 59 18.20 24.48 4.28
CA ALA A 59 19.59 24.65 3.89
C ALA A 59 19.81 25.94 3.07
N GLY A 60 18.96 26.19 2.07
CA GLY A 60 18.99 27.43 1.27
C GLY A 60 18.75 28.68 2.11
N SER A 61 17.86 28.63 3.11
CA SER A 61 17.62 29.72 4.03
C SER A 61 18.84 30.03 4.92
N LEU A 62 19.55 28.98 5.36
CA LEU A 62 20.81 29.14 6.11
C LEU A 62 21.90 29.76 5.24
N ALA A 63 22.02 29.33 3.98
CA ALA A 63 22.95 29.96 3.02
C ALA A 63 22.63 31.43 2.77
N ALA A 64 21.34 31.77 2.64
CA ALA A 64 20.91 33.15 2.51
C ALA A 64 21.22 33.98 3.78
N ALA A 65 20.94 33.44 4.96
CA ALA A 65 21.20 34.10 6.23
C ALA A 65 22.69 34.39 6.45
N LYS A 66 23.57 33.54 5.97
CA LYS A 66 25.02 33.73 6.01
C LYS A 66 25.47 35.02 5.29
N ASN A 67 24.75 35.38 4.23
CA ASN A 67 25.06 36.55 3.38
C ASN A 67 24.40 37.82 3.86
N ILE A 68 23.56 37.79 4.90
CA ILE A 68 22.89 38.97 5.43
C ILE A 68 23.88 39.70 6.34
N THR A 69 24.36 40.84 5.89
CA THR A 69 25.14 41.82 6.69
C THR A 69 24.15 42.72 7.42
N ILE A 70 23.97 42.51 8.72
CA ILE A 70 23.16 43.40 9.56
C ILE A 70 24.09 44.45 10.13
N ASP A 71 23.90 45.70 9.70
CA ASP A 71 24.51 46.91 10.29
C ASP A 71 26.05 46.83 10.47
N GLN A 72 26.78 46.40 9.42
CA GLN A 72 28.25 46.22 9.39
C GLN A 72 28.82 45.12 10.33
N ILE A 73 27.98 44.32 10.96
CA ILE A 73 28.44 43.20 11.74
C ILE A 73 28.56 41.98 10.82
N PHE A 74 29.79 41.65 10.43
CA PHE A 74 30.07 40.39 9.71
C PHE A 74 29.99 39.22 10.67
N LEU A 75 29.33 38.16 10.22
CA LEU A 75 29.32 36.91 10.93
C LEU A 75 30.77 36.40 11.09
N PRO A 76 31.21 35.96 12.27
CA PRO A 76 32.55 35.41 12.47
C PRO A 76 32.80 34.24 11.46
N ALA A 77 34.02 34.20 10.91
CA ALA A 77 34.38 33.17 9.90
C ALA A 77 34.18 31.73 10.39
N ASP A 78 34.29 31.48 11.68
CA ASP A 78 34.02 30.20 12.34
C ASP A 78 32.55 29.82 12.23
N VAL A 79 31.63 30.79 12.44
CA VAL A 79 30.18 30.57 12.32
C VAL A 79 29.77 30.36 10.86
N GLN A 80 30.34 31.13 9.94
CA GLN A 80 30.10 30.94 8.49
C GLN A 80 30.48 29.51 8.06
N ARG A 81 31.65 29.03 8.47
CA ARG A 81 32.09 27.66 8.18
C ARG A 81 31.21 26.60 8.79
N LYS A 82 30.68 26.82 10.01
CA LYS A 82 29.72 25.88 10.63
C LYS A 82 28.41 25.84 9.86
N ILE A 83 27.92 26.98 9.34
CA ILE A 83 26.72 27.06 8.48
C ILE A 83 26.96 26.23 7.22
N ASP A 84 28.11 26.37 6.53
CA ASP A 84 28.43 25.63 5.33
C ASP A 84 28.40 24.10 5.58
N ILE A 85 28.98 23.66 6.67
CA ILE A 85 28.97 22.24 7.06
C ILE A 85 27.54 21.73 7.33
N VAL A 86 26.69 22.56 7.95
CA VAL A 86 25.30 22.21 8.23
C VAL A 86 24.50 22.17 6.94
N GLU A 87 24.66 23.12 6.05
CA GLU A 87 24.04 23.18 4.73
C GLU A 87 24.36 21.94 3.89
N GLU A 88 25.63 21.57 3.79
CA GLU A 88 26.08 20.39 3.08
C GLU A 88 25.48 19.12 3.68
N LYS A 89 25.47 18.98 5.02
CA LYS A 89 24.87 17.84 5.71
C LYS A 89 23.37 17.76 5.49
N LEU A 90 22.64 18.88 5.51
CA LEU A 90 21.21 18.91 5.28
C LEU A 90 20.89 18.45 3.85
N ASN A 91 21.58 18.97 2.85
CA ASN A 91 21.39 18.60 1.46
C ASN A 91 21.73 17.11 1.22
N SER A 92 22.84 16.63 1.78
CA SER A 92 23.24 15.23 1.70
C SER A 92 22.20 14.31 2.36
N SER A 93 21.76 14.67 3.57
CA SER A 93 20.74 13.90 4.31
C SER A 93 19.38 13.89 3.59
N ALA A 94 18.97 15.02 3.00
CA ALA A 94 17.73 15.08 2.23
C ALA A 94 17.77 14.17 1.00
N ASN A 95 18.91 14.14 0.29
CA ASN A 95 19.08 13.27 -0.87
C ASN A 95 19.12 11.78 -0.49
N GLU A 96 19.86 11.43 0.56
CA GLU A 96 19.91 10.05 1.07
C GLU A 96 18.53 9.59 1.54
N PHE A 97 17.81 10.44 2.27
CA PHE A 97 16.47 10.16 2.76
C PHE A 97 15.49 9.88 1.59
N SER A 98 15.44 10.76 0.59
CA SER A 98 14.58 10.59 -0.58
C SER A 98 14.93 9.30 -1.36
N THR A 99 16.20 9.00 -1.55
CA THR A 99 16.66 7.78 -2.23
C THR A 99 16.23 6.53 -1.47
N ARG A 100 16.49 6.46 -0.16
CA ARG A 100 16.11 5.32 0.68
C ARG A 100 14.60 5.13 0.75
N LEU A 101 13.84 6.24 0.81
CA LEU A 101 12.39 6.22 0.81
C LEU A 101 11.85 5.59 -0.47
N LEU A 102 12.36 6.00 -1.62
CA LEU A 102 11.98 5.46 -2.93
C LEU A 102 12.32 3.97 -3.03
N GLU A 103 13.54 3.57 -2.69
CA GLU A 103 13.95 2.15 -2.71
C GLU A 103 13.06 1.29 -1.82
N ASN A 104 12.77 1.74 -0.59
CA ASN A 104 11.93 1.01 0.33
C ASN A 104 10.49 0.92 -0.17
N SER A 105 9.95 1.99 -0.78
CA SER A 105 8.60 1.97 -1.37
C SER A 105 8.49 0.92 -2.48
N ILE A 106 9.48 0.83 -3.36
CA ILE A 106 9.54 -0.18 -4.43
C ILE A 106 9.57 -1.59 -3.83
N LYS A 107 10.39 -1.81 -2.79
CA LYS A 107 10.47 -3.11 -2.10
C LYS A 107 9.14 -3.50 -1.47
N ILE A 108 8.48 -2.56 -0.75
CA ILE A 108 7.18 -2.81 -0.12
C ILE A 108 6.12 -3.10 -1.18
N LYS A 109 6.00 -2.30 -2.23
CA LYS A 109 5.06 -2.53 -3.32
C LYS A 109 5.28 -3.89 -3.99
N LYS A 110 6.55 -4.29 -4.20
CA LYS A 110 6.89 -5.60 -4.74
C LYS A 110 6.42 -6.73 -3.82
N VAL A 111 6.64 -6.61 -2.52
CA VAL A 111 6.18 -7.61 -1.53
C VAL A 111 4.65 -7.69 -1.52
N VAL A 112 3.96 -6.57 -1.45
CA VAL A 112 2.48 -6.52 -1.46
C VAL A 112 1.94 -7.18 -2.74
N ASN A 113 2.48 -6.85 -3.90
CA ASN A 113 2.08 -7.48 -5.16
C ASN A 113 2.37 -8.99 -5.17
N HIS A 114 3.54 -9.42 -4.68
CA HIS A 114 3.92 -10.84 -4.64
C HIS A 114 3.04 -11.67 -3.72
N MET A 115 2.51 -11.08 -2.67
CA MET A 115 1.62 -11.76 -1.72
C MET A 115 0.16 -11.75 -2.19
N CYS A 116 -0.35 -10.61 -2.62
CA CYS A 116 -1.77 -10.45 -2.93
C CYS A 116 -2.16 -11.04 -4.28
N VAL A 117 -1.34 -10.88 -5.33
CA VAL A 117 -1.69 -11.35 -6.68
C VAL A 117 -1.83 -12.89 -6.76
N PRO A 118 -0.89 -13.70 -6.24
CA PRO A 118 -1.07 -15.16 -6.22
C PRO A 118 -2.27 -15.59 -5.37
N LEU A 119 -2.50 -14.93 -4.24
CA LEU A 119 -3.65 -15.23 -3.37
C LEU A 119 -4.97 -15.00 -4.10
N LEU A 120 -5.13 -13.85 -4.76
CA LEU A 120 -6.30 -13.52 -5.56
C LEU A 120 -6.52 -14.54 -6.69
N ASN A 121 -5.45 -14.92 -7.39
CA ASN A 121 -5.53 -15.93 -8.46
C ASN A 121 -5.93 -17.30 -7.93
N THR A 122 -5.41 -17.71 -6.78
CA THR A 122 -5.75 -18.99 -6.14
C THR A 122 -7.23 -19.01 -5.73
N ILE A 123 -7.73 -17.91 -5.16
CA ILE A 123 -9.14 -17.79 -4.76
C ILE A 123 -10.04 -17.82 -6.01
N ARG A 124 -9.69 -17.11 -7.08
CA ARG A 124 -10.41 -17.14 -8.36
C ARG A 124 -10.47 -18.55 -8.95
N PHE A 125 -9.34 -19.25 -8.97
CA PHE A 125 -9.26 -20.61 -9.47
C PHE A 125 -10.10 -21.59 -8.64
N ALA A 126 -10.02 -21.51 -7.31
CA ALA A 126 -10.83 -22.33 -6.42
C ALA A 126 -12.34 -22.07 -6.62
N SER A 127 -12.75 -20.82 -6.81
CA SER A 127 -14.14 -20.44 -7.07
C SER A 127 -14.65 -20.98 -8.41
N SER A 128 -13.84 -20.92 -9.46
CA SER A 128 -14.21 -21.44 -10.78
C SER A 128 -14.34 -22.97 -10.80
N HIS A 129 -13.40 -23.68 -10.18
CA HIS A 129 -13.44 -25.15 -10.07
C HIS A 129 -14.65 -25.64 -9.27
N PHE A 130 -15.01 -24.91 -8.21
CA PHE A 130 -16.15 -25.27 -7.40
C PHE A 130 -17.48 -25.06 -8.14
N SER A 131 -17.58 -24.03 -9.00
CA SER A 131 -18.77 -23.75 -9.80
C SER A 131 -19.07 -24.86 -10.84
N TRP A 132 -18.03 -25.55 -11.35
CA TRP A 132 -18.18 -26.63 -12.33
C TRP A 132 -18.60 -27.95 -11.71
N SER A 133 -18.37 -28.14 -10.44
CA SER A 133 -18.59 -29.42 -9.72
C SER A 133 -20.03 -29.61 -9.22
N GLN A 134 -20.87 -28.57 -9.25
CA GLN A 134 -22.25 -28.62 -8.72
C GLN A 134 -23.28 -28.14 -9.74
N PRO A 135 -24.38 -28.89 -9.96
CA PRO A 135 -25.47 -28.51 -10.86
C PRO A 135 -26.43 -27.51 -10.17
N ILE A 136 -25.97 -26.32 -9.88
CA ILE A 136 -26.81 -25.30 -9.22
C ILE A 136 -26.91 -24.04 -10.08
N PRO A 137 -27.99 -23.88 -10.90
CA PRO A 137 -28.06 -22.84 -11.92
C PRO A 137 -28.39 -21.42 -11.41
N LYS A 138 -28.66 -21.19 -10.15
CA LYS A 138 -29.13 -19.88 -9.65
C LYS A 138 -28.18 -19.16 -8.68
N CYS A 139 -27.26 -19.83 -8.02
CA CYS A 139 -26.28 -19.16 -7.14
C CYS A 139 -25.05 -18.66 -7.91
N ALA A 140 -24.73 -19.26 -9.05
CA ALA A 140 -23.60 -18.83 -9.89
C ALA A 140 -23.75 -17.41 -10.44
N SER A 141 -24.98 -16.99 -10.77
CA SER A 141 -25.22 -15.62 -11.27
C SER A 141 -24.95 -14.54 -10.22
N ILE A 142 -25.31 -14.79 -8.97
CA ILE A 142 -25.07 -13.82 -7.87
C ILE A 142 -23.57 -13.75 -7.56
N PHE A 143 -22.87 -14.89 -7.65
CA PHE A 143 -21.43 -14.98 -7.45
C PHE A 143 -20.64 -14.25 -8.54
N PHE A 144 -21.06 -14.38 -9.80
CA PHE A 144 -20.45 -13.65 -10.93
C PHE A 144 -20.69 -12.14 -10.84
N ILE A 145 -21.86 -11.70 -10.40
CA ILE A 145 -22.16 -10.28 -10.24
C ILE A 145 -21.29 -9.67 -9.13
N PHE A 146 -21.09 -10.37 -8.01
CA PHE A 146 -20.22 -9.90 -6.92
C PHE A 146 -18.73 -9.86 -7.31
N LEU A 147 -18.25 -10.82 -8.11
CA LEU A 147 -16.87 -10.83 -8.61
C LEU A 147 -16.57 -9.71 -9.62
N PHE A 148 -17.60 -9.16 -10.26
CA PHE A 148 -17.46 -8.03 -11.20
C PHE A 148 -17.61 -6.67 -10.52
N PHE A 149 -18.20 -6.61 -9.33
CA PHE A 149 -18.47 -5.34 -8.63
C PHE A 149 -17.51 -5.05 -7.46
N CYS A 150 -16.66 -5.99 -7.04
CA CYS A 150 -15.51 -5.73 -6.15
C CYS A 150 -14.25 -5.49 -6.99
#